data_871c7a451449dfbce4ac493dde32f19f
#
_entry.id   871c7a451449dfbce4ac493dde32f19f
#
_cell.length_a   1.000
_cell.length_b   1.000
_cell.length_c   1.000
_cell.angle_alpha   90.00
_cell.angle_beta   90.00
_cell.angle_gamma   90.00
#
_symmetry.space_group_name_H-M   'P 1'
#
loop_
_entity.id
_entity.type
_entity.pdbx_description
1 polymer ?
#
loop_
_entity_poly.entity_id
_entity_poly.type
_entity_poly.pdbx_seq_one_letter_code
_entity_poly.pdbx_strand_id
1 'polypeptide(L)'
;MFDSRATAAEFLDQPDCDPALAAASYRFMGTVNCRFGGIRVVRRFLAAETAGRHIGTPLRILDIGSGSCDIPLAMSRWARAHGIRLHFTCLEMAGHAADIARGQLARAGNPAVQLLQEDAFTHQPDEPYDCAVASMCFHHFSNAQILTLLHRLRGFVLNSVLINDLRRSRLASLATRLLLAGTGTTAGVRHDALLSIRRGFKISELSTLLRQLDSVTVSVVPARSFRIAAIIRFKPGENS
;
A
#
# COMPACT_ATOMS: atom_id res chain seq x y z
N MET A 1 -1.22 -11.21 -23.00
CA MET A 1 -0.40 -11.35 -21.78
C MET A 1 -0.52 -10.13 -20.84
N PHE A 2 -0.74 -8.92 -21.35
CA PHE A 2 -0.92 -7.68 -20.57
C PHE A 2 -2.32 -7.05 -20.76
N ASP A 3 -3.25 -7.76 -21.39
CA ASP A 3 -4.58 -7.23 -21.69
C ASP A 3 -5.52 -7.32 -20.50
N SER A 4 -5.41 -8.38 -19.70
CA SER A 4 -6.10 -8.56 -18.43
C SER A 4 -5.10 -8.71 -17.28
N ARG A 5 -5.60 -8.54 -16.05
CA ARG A 5 -4.82 -8.79 -14.83
C ARG A 5 -4.57 -10.29 -14.68
N ALA A 6 -3.36 -10.67 -14.27
CA ALA A 6 -3.08 -12.05 -13.89
C ALA A 6 -3.80 -12.40 -12.58
N THR A 7 -4.25 -13.66 -12.46
CA THR A 7 -4.98 -14.17 -11.28
C THR A 7 -4.17 -15.19 -10.48
N ALA A 8 -3.01 -15.62 -11.00
CA ALA A 8 -2.14 -16.55 -10.27
C ALA A 8 -1.69 -15.94 -8.94
N ALA A 9 -1.60 -16.76 -7.91
CA ALA A 9 -1.05 -16.36 -6.61
C ALA A 9 0.48 -16.25 -6.67
N GLU A 10 1.05 -15.33 -5.92
CA GLU A 10 2.48 -15.19 -5.70
C GLU A 10 2.94 -16.25 -4.68
N PHE A 11 4.21 -16.65 -4.71
CA PHE A 11 4.74 -17.54 -3.68
C PHE A 11 4.64 -16.90 -2.29
N LEU A 12 4.79 -15.58 -2.24
CA LEU A 12 4.65 -14.80 -1.00
C LEU A 12 3.22 -14.81 -0.43
N ASP A 13 2.20 -15.08 -1.25
CA ASP A 13 0.79 -15.19 -0.81
C ASP A 13 0.48 -16.55 -0.15
N GLN A 14 1.39 -17.54 -0.24
CA GLN A 14 1.16 -18.86 0.30
C GLN A 14 1.28 -18.88 1.84
N PRO A 15 0.38 -19.56 2.56
CA PRO A 15 0.43 -19.64 4.02
C PRO A 15 1.74 -20.28 4.54
N ASP A 16 2.32 -21.18 3.77
CA ASP A 16 3.55 -21.93 4.04
C ASP A 16 4.77 -21.35 3.30
N CYS A 17 4.74 -20.08 2.96
CA CYS A 17 5.84 -19.39 2.29
C CYS A 17 7.15 -19.59 3.04
N ASP A 18 8.19 -20.01 2.31
CA ASP A 18 9.54 -20.16 2.87
C ASP A 18 10.00 -18.85 3.56
N PRO A 19 10.37 -18.90 4.85
CA PRO A 19 10.80 -17.71 5.59
C PRO A 19 11.99 -16.98 4.94
N ALA A 20 12.91 -17.69 4.29
CA ALA A 20 14.03 -17.08 3.58
C ALA A 20 13.57 -16.33 2.33
N LEU A 21 12.60 -16.89 1.59
CA LEU A 21 11.96 -16.22 0.46
C LEU A 21 11.18 -14.97 0.93
N ALA A 22 10.38 -15.10 2.00
CA ALA A 22 9.65 -13.98 2.56
C ALA A 22 10.60 -12.84 2.96
N ALA A 23 11.66 -13.13 3.72
CA ALA A 23 12.65 -12.15 4.13
C ALA A 23 13.36 -11.49 2.94
N ALA A 24 13.68 -12.25 1.89
CA ALA A 24 14.30 -11.72 0.66
C ALA A 24 13.32 -10.81 -0.11
N SER A 25 12.05 -11.22 -0.23
CA SER A 25 10.99 -10.45 -0.91
C SER A 25 10.73 -9.12 -0.21
N TYR A 26 10.58 -9.10 1.11
CA TYR A 26 10.35 -7.84 1.84
C TYR A 26 11.58 -6.92 1.83
N ARG A 27 12.80 -7.44 1.86
CA ARG A 27 14.01 -6.61 1.64
C ARG A 27 14.04 -5.99 0.25
N PHE A 28 13.68 -6.77 -0.77
CA PHE A 28 13.59 -6.29 -2.15
C PHE A 28 12.49 -5.21 -2.28
N MET A 29 11.29 -5.45 -1.76
CA MET A 29 10.18 -4.49 -1.76
C MET A 29 10.53 -3.19 -1.03
N GLY A 30 11.18 -3.26 0.13
CA GLY A 30 11.64 -2.07 0.85
C GLY A 30 12.64 -1.24 0.02
N THR A 31 13.55 -1.91 -0.70
CA THR A 31 14.47 -1.24 -1.65
C THR A 31 13.70 -0.58 -2.80
N VAL A 32 12.73 -1.27 -3.37
CA VAL A 32 11.86 -0.75 -4.45
C VAL A 32 11.04 0.43 -3.95
N ASN A 33 10.46 0.37 -2.77
CA ASN A 33 9.69 1.46 -2.18
C ASN A 33 10.55 2.70 -1.94
N CYS A 34 11.77 2.50 -1.45
CA CYS A 34 12.70 3.58 -1.17
C CYS A 34 13.23 4.25 -2.46
N ARG A 35 13.73 3.45 -3.42
CA ARG A 35 14.47 3.95 -4.60
C ARG A 35 13.58 4.25 -5.79
N PHE A 36 12.43 3.54 -5.92
CA PHE A 36 11.56 3.63 -7.10
C PHE A 36 10.21 4.31 -6.80
N GLY A 37 10.20 5.27 -5.87
CA GLY A 37 9.12 6.24 -5.72
C GLY A 37 7.93 5.84 -4.87
N GLY A 38 7.89 4.64 -4.29
CA GLY A 38 6.79 4.21 -3.40
C GLY A 38 6.60 5.17 -2.22
N ILE A 39 7.67 5.39 -1.47
CA ILE A 39 7.72 6.35 -0.35
C ILE A 39 7.36 7.77 -0.80
N ARG A 40 7.80 8.20 -1.99
CA ARG A 40 7.54 9.55 -2.49
C ARG A 40 6.05 9.79 -2.77
N VAL A 41 5.34 8.80 -3.28
CA VAL A 41 3.89 8.89 -3.53
C VAL A 41 3.16 9.08 -2.21
N VAL A 42 3.41 8.21 -1.23
CA VAL A 42 2.78 8.27 0.09
C VAL A 42 3.13 9.58 0.79
N ARG A 43 4.39 10.01 0.76
CA ARG A 43 4.81 11.30 1.34
C ARG A 43 4.05 12.50 0.76
N ARG A 44 3.87 12.55 -0.57
CA ARG A 44 3.11 13.63 -1.21
C ARG A 44 1.65 13.63 -0.78
N PHE A 45 1.05 12.47 -0.69
CA PHE A 45 -0.31 12.32 -0.21
C PHE A 45 -0.43 12.80 1.24
N LEU A 46 0.40 12.30 2.14
CA LEU A 46 0.34 12.68 3.56
C LEU A 46 0.68 14.16 3.78
N ALA A 47 1.59 14.74 2.99
CA ALA A 47 1.87 16.16 3.04
C ALA A 47 0.62 17.00 2.66
N ALA A 48 -0.19 16.54 1.70
CA ALA A 48 -1.44 17.19 1.35
C ALA A 48 -2.51 17.01 2.45
N GLU A 49 -2.61 15.82 3.05
CA GLU A 49 -3.56 15.55 4.14
C GLU A 49 -3.22 16.31 5.44
N THR A 50 -1.96 16.65 5.64
CA THR A 50 -1.51 17.45 6.80
C THR A 50 -1.56 18.96 6.58
N ALA A 51 -1.70 19.41 5.33
CA ALA A 51 -1.76 20.83 5.02
C ALA A 51 -2.99 21.49 5.66
N GLY A 52 -2.77 22.58 6.40
CA GLY A 52 -3.84 23.32 7.08
C GLY A 52 -4.36 22.71 8.39
N ARG A 53 -3.79 21.58 8.85
CA ARG A 53 -4.12 21.03 10.18
C ARG A 53 -3.46 21.85 11.29
N HIS A 54 -4.12 21.91 12.44
CA HIS A 54 -3.53 22.56 13.62
C HIS A 54 -2.24 21.83 14.04
N ILE A 55 -1.20 22.61 14.35
CA ILE A 55 0.07 22.10 14.87
C ILE A 55 -0.22 21.29 16.14
N GLY A 56 0.30 20.05 16.17
CA GLY A 56 0.14 19.16 17.31
C GLY A 56 -1.00 18.17 17.23
N THR A 57 -1.98 18.34 16.33
CA THR A 57 -3.02 17.31 16.11
C THR A 57 -2.46 16.18 15.25
N PRO A 58 -2.40 14.94 15.75
CA PRO A 58 -1.89 13.83 14.96
C PRO A 58 -2.85 13.48 13.82
N LEU A 59 -2.28 13.13 12.65
CA LEU A 59 -3.03 12.49 11.57
C LEU A 59 -3.08 10.99 11.84
N ARG A 60 -4.27 10.42 11.93
CA ARG A 60 -4.51 8.98 12.12
C ARG A 60 -4.62 8.30 10.77
N ILE A 61 -3.76 7.34 10.53
CA ILE A 61 -3.60 6.71 9.21
C ILE A 61 -3.77 5.20 9.35
N LEU A 62 -4.65 4.62 8.53
CA LEU A 62 -4.73 3.18 8.34
C LEU A 62 -3.80 2.79 7.18
N ASP A 63 -2.85 1.87 7.41
CA ASP A 63 -2.02 1.31 6.35
C ASP A 63 -2.42 -0.14 6.09
N ILE A 64 -2.94 -0.42 4.90
CA ILE A 64 -3.57 -1.68 4.53
C ILE A 64 -2.57 -2.55 3.77
N GLY A 65 -2.34 -3.78 4.25
CA GLY A 65 -1.32 -4.68 3.70
C GLY A 65 0.06 -4.08 3.89
N SER A 66 0.38 -3.74 5.13
CA SER A 66 1.59 -2.98 5.49
C SER A 66 2.89 -3.75 5.24
N GLY A 67 2.81 -5.05 5.01
CA GLY A 67 3.98 -5.90 4.81
C GLY A 67 4.97 -5.77 5.97
N SER A 68 6.18 -5.35 5.66
CA SER A 68 7.23 -5.14 6.66
C SER A 68 7.19 -3.79 7.39
N CYS A 69 6.16 -2.97 7.21
CA CYS A 69 6.02 -1.61 7.75
C CYS A 69 7.13 -0.62 7.32
N ASP A 70 7.81 -0.87 6.21
CA ASP A 70 8.88 -0.01 5.72
C ASP A 70 8.39 1.41 5.36
N ILE A 71 7.21 1.53 4.76
CA ILE A 71 6.60 2.82 4.40
C ILE A 71 6.14 3.60 5.64
N PRO A 72 5.34 3.04 6.58
CA PRO A 72 4.98 3.72 7.82
C PRO A 72 6.19 4.22 8.62
N LEU A 73 7.23 3.39 8.76
CA LEU A 73 8.47 3.78 9.43
C LEU A 73 9.20 4.92 8.71
N ALA A 74 9.26 4.89 7.38
CA ALA A 74 9.85 5.97 6.59
C ALA A 74 9.05 7.27 6.72
N MET A 75 7.73 7.19 6.71
CA MET A 75 6.84 8.35 6.87
C MET A 75 6.90 8.94 8.26
N SER A 76 6.98 8.12 9.31
CA SER A 76 7.14 8.60 10.68
C SER A 76 8.47 9.34 10.89
N ARG A 77 9.57 8.86 10.27
CA ARG A 77 10.85 9.59 10.28
C ARG A 77 10.77 10.93 9.57
N TRP A 78 10.15 10.94 8.37
CA TRP A 78 9.93 12.17 7.62
C TRP A 78 9.06 13.16 8.40
N ALA A 79 7.96 12.74 8.98
CA ALA A 79 7.04 13.57 9.72
C ALA A 79 7.72 14.23 10.94
N ARG A 80 8.47 13.44 11.71
CA ARG A 80 9.24 13.94 12.88
C ARG A 80 10.24 15.03 12.47
N ALA A 81 10.93 14.86 11.35
CA ALA A 81 11.88 15.86 10.84
C ALA A 81 11.21 17.17 10.39
N HIS A 82 9.87 17.16 10.19
CA HIS A 82 9.09 18.33 9.75
C HIS A 82 8.10 18.83 10.81
N GLY A 83 8.20 18.34 12.06
CA GLY A 83 7.28 18.74 13.14
C GLY A 83 5.84 18.24 12.95
N ILE A 84 5.63 17.23 12.09
CA ILE A 84 4.33 16.65 11.81
C ILE A 84 4.11 15.43 12.72
N ARG A 85 2.91 15.27 13.26
CA ARG A 85 2.54 14.10 14.07
C ARG A 85 1.69 13.16 13.23
N LEU A 86 2.19 11.94 13.00
CA LEU A 86 1.48 10.84 12.32
C LEU A 86 1.29 9.69 13.30
N HIS A 87 0.12 9.06 13.26
CA HIS A 87 -0.17 7.79 13.92
C HIS A 87 -0.62 6.77 12.91
N PHE A 88 0.15 5.70 12.75
CA PHE A 88 -0.18 4.60 11.85
C PHE A 88 -0.74 3.41 12.63
N THR A 89 -1.89 2.92 12.16
CA THR A 89 -2.36 1.56 12.42
C THR A 89 -2.10 0.76 11.15
N CYS A 90 -1.23 -0.22 11.24
CA CYS A 90 -0.79 -1.07 10.13
C CYS A 90 -1.53 -2.39 10.20
N LEU A 91 -2.30 -2.74 9.18
CA LEU A 91 -2.95 -4.04 9.06
C LEU A 91 -2.11 -4.96 8.16
N GLU A 92 -1.77 -6.12 8.67
CA GLU A 92 -1.09 -7.16 7.91
C GLU A 92 -1.65 -8.53 8.32
N MET A 93 -2.20 -9.27 7.37
CA MET A 93 -2.83 -10.55 7.64
C MET A 93 -1.82 -11.71 7.64
N ALA A 94 -0.80 -11.65 6.77
CA ALA A 94 0.18 -12.72 6.61
C ALA A 94 1.14 -12.79 7.81
N GLY A 95 1.15 -13.94 8.51
CA GLY A 95 1.94 -14.14 9.73
C GLY A 95 3.44 -13.87 9.51
N HIS A 96 4.03 -14.39 8.42
CA HIS A 96 5.44 -14.16 8.10
C HIS A 96 5.78 -12.68 7.86
N ALA A 97 4.86 -11.91 7.27
CA ALA A 97 5.01 -10.47 7.10
C ALA A 97 4.92 -9.74 8.43
N ALA A 98 3.92 -10.09 9.24
CA ALA A 98 3.72 -9.52 10.57
C ALA A 98 4.93 -9.77 11.49
N ASP A 99 5.57 -10.94 11.43
CA ASP A 99 6.79 -11.25 12.20
C ASP A 99 7.97 -10.38 11.77
N ILE A 100 8.17 -10.20 10.46
CA ILE A 100 9.19 -9.30 9.94
C ILE A 100 8.92 -7.87 10.38
N ALA A 101 7.66 -7.42 10.30
CA ALA A 101 7.24 -6.08 10.74
C ALA A 101 7.48 -5.87 12.23
N ARG A 102 7.10 -6.82 13.10
CA ARG A 102 7.36 -6.76 14.56
C ARG A 102 8.86 -6.58 14.83
N GLY A 103 9.70 -7.32 14.14
CA GLY A 103 11.17 -7.19 14.26
C GLY A 103 11.69 -5.82 13.81
N GLN A 104 11.10 -5.23 12.77
CA GLN A 104 11.47 -3.87 12.33
C GLN A 104 10.99 -2.78 13.30
N LEU A 105 9.76 -2.90 13.78
CA LEU A 105 9.17 -1.96 14.74
C LEU A 105 9.92 -1.97 16.07
N ALA A 106 10.26 -3.15 16.58
CA ALA A 106 11.06 -3.29 17.80
C ALA A 106 12.41 -2.59 17.68
N ARG A 107 13.13 -2.77 16.56
CA ARG A 107 14.40 -2.07 16.30
C ARG A 107 14.23 -0.56 16.12
N ALA A 108 13.12 -0.12 15.58
CA ALA A 108 12.88 1.31 15.34
C ALA A 108 12.46 2.06 16.62
N GLY A 109 11.88 1.37 17.62
CA GLY A 109 11.40 1.95 18.87
C GLY A 109 10.41 3.10 18.67
N ASN A 110 9.55 3.01 17.64
CA ASN A 110 8.68 4.11 17.25
C ASN A 110 7.22 3.85 17.66
N PRO A 111 6.71 4.49 18.74
CA PRO A 111 5.35 4.26 19.24
C PRO A 111 4.26 4.80 18.31
N ALA A 112 4.60 5.60 17.31
CA ALA A 112 3.64 6.15 16.35
C ALA A 112 3.24 5.17 15.24
N VAL A 113 3.76 3.94 15.26
CA VAL A 113 3.43 2.88 14.30
C VAL A 113 3.03 1.64 15.08
N GLN A 114 1.76 1.32 15.04
CA GLN A 114 1.18 0.11 15.64
C GLN A 114 0.90 -0.92 14.55
N LEU A 115 1.21 -2.18 14.79
CA LEU A 115 0.88 -3.31 13.91
C LEU A 115 -0.25 -4.13 14.53
N LEU A 116 -1.28 -4.40 13.74
CA LEU A 116 -2.33 -5.36 14.01
C LEU A 116 -2.25 -6.49 12.97
N GLN A 117 -2.20 -7.73 13.44
CA GLN A 117 -2.27 -8.89 12.54
C GLN A 117 -3.74 -9.22 12.29
N GLU A 118 -4.33 -8.49 11.36
CA GLU A 118 -5.77 -8.53 11.06
C GLU A 118 -6.03 -8.48 9.56
N ASP A 119 -7.20 -8.99 9.16
CA ASP A 119 -7.73 -8.86 7.82
C ASP A 119 -8.44 -7.50 7.66
N ALA A 120 -8.03 -6.71 6.68
CA ALA A 120 -8.64 -5.42 6.37
C ALA A 120 -10.15 -5.51 6.02
N PHE A 121 -10.61 -6.68 5.59
CA PHE A 121 -12.03 -6.93 5.29
C PHE A 121 -12.89 -7.12 6.54
N THR A 122 -12.30 -7.40 7.69
CA THR A 122 -13.03 -7.62 8.96
C THR A 122 -12.69 -6.59 10.03
N HIS A 123 -11.64 -5.81 9.82
CA HIS A 123 -11.18 -4.78 10.76
C HIS A 123 -12.30 -3.80 11.14
N GLN A 124 -12.43 -3.55 12.45
CA GLN A 124 -13.37 -2.59 13.03
C GLN A 124 -12.62 -1.75 14.07
N PRO A 125 -12.30 -0.49 13.77
CA PRO A 125 -11.59 0.37 14.69
C PRO A 125 -12.53 0.98 15.72
N ASP A 126 -12.04 1.21 16.95
CA ASP A 126 -12.76 1.94 18.01
C ASP A 126 -12.94 3.42 17.66
N GLU A 127 -12.02 4.00 16.90
CA GLU A 127 -12.05 5.40 16.47
C GLU A 127 -11.70 5.51 14.99
N PRO A 128 -12.32 6.45 14.26
CA PRO A 128 -12.08 6.60 12.82
C PRO A 128 -10.66 7.06 12.51
N TYR A 129 -10.21 6.75 11.30
CA TYR A 129 -8.97 7.24 10.72
C TYR A 129 -9.22 8.49 9.88
N ASP A 130 -8.27 9.41 9.84
CA ASP A 130 -8.34 10.55 8.93
C ASP A 130 -8.21 10.12 7.47
N CYS A 131 -7.28 9.22 7.19
CA CYS A 131 -7.09 8.67 5.84
C CYS A 131 -6.55 7.23 5.89
N ALA A 132 -6.62 6.55 4.74
CA ALA A 132 -6.01 5.25 4.57
C ALA A 132 -4.99 5.25 3.41
N VAL A 133 -4.00 4.37 3.53
CA VAL A 133 -2.98 4.11 2.52
C VAL A 133 -2.95 2.61 2.24
N ALA A 134 -2.84 2.23 0.98
CA ALA A 134 -2.54 0.87 0.58
C ALA A 134 -1.43 0.91 -0.48
N SER A 135 -0.28 0.35 -0.16
CA SER A 135 0.86 0.34 -1.07
C SER A 135 1.23 -1.07 -1.49
N MET A 136 1.18 -1.35 -2.79
CA MET A 136 1.47 -2.66 -3.37
C MET A 136 0.63 -3.79 -2.75
N CYS A 137 -0.64 -3.52 -2.53
CA CYS A 137 -1.58 -4.44 -1.89
C CYS A 137 -2.81 -4.73 -2.78
N PHE A 138 -3.39 -3.73 -3.41
CA PHE A 138 -4.65 -3.86 -4.14
C PHE A 138 -4.57 -4.76 -5.38
N HIS A 139 -3.40 -4.95 -5.95
CA HIS A 139 -3.22 -5.90 -7.06
C HIS A 139 -3.44 -7.36 -6.64
N HIS A 140 -3.46 -7.68 -5.34
CA HIS A 140 -3.83 -9.01 -4.83
C HIS A 140 -5.35 -9.24 -4.85
N PHE A 141 -6.18 -8.20 -4.91
CA PHE A 141 -7.64 -8.30 -4.82
C PHE A 141 -8.32 -8.34 -6.19
N SER A 142 -9.43 -9.05 -6.29
CA SER A 142 -10.36 -8.95 -7.41
C SER A 142 -11.06 -7.58 -7.44
N ASN A 143 -11.65 -7.21 -8.58
CA ASN A 143 -12.39 -5.95 -8.69
C ASN A 143 -13.53 -5.86 -7.67
N ALA A 144 -14.25 -6.96 -7.44
CA ALA A 144 -15.33 -7.01 -6.44
C ALA A 144 -14.80 -6.78 -5.02
N GLN A 145 -13.69 -7.44 -4.65
CA GLN A 145 -13.04 -7.24 -3.36
C GLN A 145 -12.58 -5.79 -3.16
N ILE A 146 -12.01 -5.17 -4.20
CA ILE A 146 -11.59 -3.75 -4.15
C ILE A 146 -12.78 -2.85 -3.81
N LEU A 147 -13.91 -3.00 -4.50
CA LEU A 147 -15.11 -2.20 -4.24
C LEU A 147 -15.66 -2.47 -2.84
N THR A 148 -15.75 -3.74 -2.43
CA THR A 148 -16.18 -4.13 -1.07
C THR A 148 -15.32 -3.49 0.00
N LEU A 149 -13.98 -3.56 -0.14
CA LEU A 149 -13.06 -2.96 0.82
C LEU A 149 -13.22 -1.44 0.89
N LEU A 150 -13.27 -0.76 -0.26
CA LEU A 150 -13.44 0.70 -0.30
C LEU A 150 -14.80 1.15 0.28
N HIS A 151 -15.85 0.36 0.08
CA HIS A 151 -17.15 0.60 0.73
C HIS A 151 -17.07 0.49 2.25
N ARG A 152 -16.38 -0.54 2.75
CA ARG A 152 -16.16 -0.70 4.20
C ARG A 152 -15.33 0.47 4.77
N LEU A 153 -14.24 0.84 4.11
CA LEU A 153 -13.36 1.93 4.55
C LEU A 153 -14.12 3.24 4.73
N ARG A 154 -15.12 3.50 3.91
CA ARG A 154 -15.97 4.69 4.04
C ARG A 154 -16.67 4.79 5.40
N GLY A 155 -16.92 3.67 6.08
CA GLY A 155 -17.56 3.65 7.41
C GLY A 155 -16.66 4.18 8.53
N PHE A 156 -15.34 4.20 8.35
CA PHE A 156 -14.40 4.57 9.41
C PHE A 156 -13.13 5.32 8.92
N VAL A 157 -13.06 5.68 7.65
CA VAL A 157 -12.03 6.58 7.10
C VAL A 157 -12.73 7.86 6.67
N LEU A 158 -12.34 8.99 7.28
CA LEU A 158 -13.09 10.25 7.18
C LEU A 158 -12.87 10.98 5.87
N ASN A 159 -11.63 11.05 5.37
CA ASN A 159 -11.30 11.98 4.28
C ASN A 159 -10.96 11.27 2.97
N SER A 160 -9.97 10.38 2.98
CA SER A 160 -9.43 9.88 1.73
C SER A 160 -8.70 8.55 1.85
N VAL A 161 -8.61 7.85 0.72
CA VAL A 161 -7.82 6.62 0.55
C VAL A 161 -6.82 6.81 -0.59
N LEU A 162 -5.55 6.48 -0.34
CA LEU A 162 -4.52 6.37 -1.37
C LEU A 162 -4.29 4.90 -1.73
N ILE A 163 -4.44 4.56 -2.99
CA ILE A 163 -3.93 3.32 -3.59
C ILE A 163 -2.64 3.66 -4.36
N ASN A 164 -1.50 3.15 -3.89
CA ASN A 164 -0.19 3.31 -4.52
C ASN A 164 0.29 1.94 -5.01
N ASP A 165 0.01 1.61 -6.27
CA ASP A 165 0.20 0.25 -6.77
C ASP A 165 0.99 0.19 -8.09
N LEU A 166 1.14 -0.99 -8.64
CA LEU A 166 1.92 -1.27 -9.84
C LEU A 166 1.11 -0.97 -11.11
N ARG A 167 1.76 -0.32 -12.07
CA ARG A 167 1.20 -0.11 -13.40
C ARG A 167 1.55 -1.28 -14.30
N ARG A 168 0.53 -2.03 -14.75
CA ARG A 168 0.70 -3.13 -15.70
C ARG A 168 1.12 -2.62 -17.07
N SER A 169 2.35 -2.91 -17.47
CA SER A 169 2.86 -2.61 -18.81
C SER A 169 4.01 -3.53 -19.20
N ARG A 170 4.20 -3.75 -20.51
CA ARG A 170 5.33 -4.51 -21.05
C ARG A 170 6.67 -3.87 -20.68
N LEU A 171 6.71 -2.53 -20.70
CA LEU A 171 7.91 -1.76 -20.36
C LEU A 171 8.25 -1.91 -18.86
N ALA A 172 7.26 -1.89 -17.97
CA ALA A 172 7.46 -2.17 -16.55
C ALA A 172 8.07 -3.56 -16.33
N SER A 173 7.52 -4.58 -17.02
CA SER A 173 8.02 -5.95 -16.93
C SER A 173 9.46 -6.07 -17.44
N LEU A 174 9.80 -5.43 -18.56
CA LEU A 174 11.16 -5.41 -19.09
C LEU A 174 12.13 -4.72 -18.13
N ALA A 175 11.78 -3.52 -17.65
CA ALA A 175 12.60 -2.78 -16.69
C ALA A 175 12.84 -3.57 -15.39
N THR A 176 11.81 -4.27 -14.89
CA THR A 176 11.95 -5.14 -13.72
C THR A 176 12.85 -6.33 -14.00
N ARG A 177 12.76 -6.98 -15.17
CA ARG A 177 13.67 -8.05 -15.55
C ARG A 177 15.13 -7.59 -15.56
N LEU A 178 15.40 -6.42 -16.16
CA LEU A 178 16.74 -5.85 -16.19
C LEU A 178 17.26 -5.50 -14.79
N LEU A 179 16.41 -4.93 -13.95
CA LEU A 179 16.74 -4.65 -12.55
C LEU A 179 17.11 -5.94 -11.81
N LEU A 180 16.27 -6.97 -11.91
CA LEU A 180 16.47 -8.23 -11.23
C LEU A 180 17.69 -9.01 -11.72
N ALA A 181 18.07 -8.86 -12.99
CA ALA A 181 19.28 -9.49 -13.55
C ALA A 181 20.55 -9.02 -12.84
N GLY A 182 20.59 -7.77 -12.37
CA GLY A 182 21.72 -7.17 -11.68
C GLY A 182 21.74 -7.31 -10.16
N THR A 183 20.71 -7.92 -9.54
CA THR A 183 20.53 -7.88 -8.08
C THR A 183 20.84 -9.17 -7.34
N GLY A 184 21.20 -10.27 -8.00
CA GLY A 184 21.43 -11.55 -7.34
C GLY A 184 20.22 -12.15 -6.60
N THR A 185 19.01 -11.62 -6.86
CA THR A 185 17.76 -12.10 -6.23
C THR A 185 17.45 -13.55 -6.60
N THR A 186 16.78 -14.28 -5.70
CA THR A 186 16.36 -15.67 -5.90
C THR A 186 15.31 -15.81 -7.01
N ALA A 187 15.15 -17.03 -7.55
CA ALA A 187 14.15 -17.31 -8.58
C ALA A 187 12.72 -16.98 -8.10
N GLY A 188 12.40 -17.26 -6.83
CA GLY A 188 11.09 -16.95 -6.24
C GLY A 188 10.81 -15.45 -6.22
N VAL A 189 11.75 -14.61 -5.75
CA VAL A 189 11.61 -13.15 -5.76
C VAL A 189 11.43 -12.61 -7.18
N ARG A 190 12.17 -13.18 -8.16
CA ARG A 190 12.03 -12.79 -9.58
C ARG A 190 10.66 -13.14 -10.13
N HIS A 191 10.17 -14.34 -9.82
CA HIS A 191 8.85 -14.80 -10.24
C HIS A 191 7.77 -13.86 -9.71
N ASP A 192 7.74 -13.62 -8.40
CA ASP A 192 6.72 -12.81 -7.75
C ASP A 192 6.76 -11.35 -8.23
N ALA A 193 7.94 -10.73 -8.33
CA ALA A 193 8.07 -9.36 -8.82
C ALA A 193 7.53 -9.18 -10.26
N LEU A 194 7.71 -10.17 -11.13
CA LEU A 194 7.16 -10.13 -12.50
C LEU A 194 5.67 -10.43 -12.55
N LEU A 195 5.20 -11.29 -11.65
CA LEU A 195 3.78 -11.61 -11.51
C LEU A 195 3.00 -10.42 -10.94
N SER A 196 3.51 -9.76 -9.90
CA SER A 196 2.91 -8.54 -9.33
C SER A 196 2.67 -7.46 -10.39
N ILE A 197 3.64 -7.24 -11.31
CA ILE A 197 3.44 -6.30 -12.43
C ILE A 197 2.28 -6.74 -13.34
N ARG A 198 2.14 -8.04 -13.59
CA ARG A 198 1.04 -8.57 -14.42
C ARG A 198 -0.31 -8.51 -13.69
N ARG A 199 -0.32 -8.58 -12.36
CA ARG A 199 -1.50 -8.36 -11.49
C ARG A 199 -1.86 -6.88 -11.35
N GLY A 200 -0.90 -5.97 -11.56
CA GLY A 200 -1.09 -4.52 -11.47
C GLY A 200 -2.16 -3.97 -12.42
N PHE A 201 -2.39 -2.68 -12.39
CA PHE A 201 -3.50 -2.01 -13.07
C PHE A 201 -3.06 -1.25 -14.33
N LYS A 202 -3.97 -1.13 -15.31
CA LYS A 202 -3.95 -0.02 -16.26
C LYS A 202 -4.71 1.16 -15.66
N ILE A 203 -4.31 2.39 -16.01
CA ILE A 203 -4.96 3.62 -15.50
C ILE A 203 -6.46 3.62 -15.83
N SER A 204 -6.81 3.28 -17.08
CA SER A 204 -8.21 3.21 -17.52
C SER A 204 -9.03 2.20 -16.73
N GLU A 205 -8.49 1.01 -16.49
CA GLU A 205 -9.18 -0.05 -15.74
C GLU A 205 -9.46 0.37 -14.31
N LEU A 206 -8.44 0.88 -13.60
CA LEU A 206 -8.61 1.33 -12.22
C LEU A 206 -9.55 2.54 -12.16
N SER A 207 -9.45 3.48 -13.10
CA SER A 207 -10.37 4.62 -13.17
C SER A 207 -11.82 4.18 -13.39
N THR A 208 -12.06 3.24 -14.30
CA THR A 208 -13.40 2.72 -14.57
C THR A 208 -13.97 1.97 -13.36
N LEU A 209 -13.13 1.17 -12.68
CA LEU A 209 -13.53 0.48 -11.47
C LEU A 209 -13.93 1.45 -10.35
N LEU A 210 -13.07 2.44 -10.07
CA LEU A 210 -13.29 3.36 -8.96
C LEU A 210 -14.44 4.35 -9.21
N ARG A 211 -14.82 4.61 -10.46
CA ARG A 211 -16.02 5.42 -10.79
C ARG A 211 -17.34 4.74 -10.44
N GLN A 212 -17.33 3.46 -10.08
CA GLN A 212 -18.51 2.75 -9.57
C GLN A 212 -18.82 3.08 -8.11
N LEU A 213 -17.92 3.80 -7.43
CA LEU A 213 -18.15 4.25 -6.06
C LEU A 213 -18.99 5.52 -6.07
N ASP A 214 -20.05 5.54 -5.29
CA ASP A 214 -20.90 6.70 -5.11
C ASP A 214 -20.30 7.69 -4.12
N SER A 215 -20.65 8.98 -4.27
CA SER A 215 -20.30 10.06 -3.33
C SER A 215 -18.80 10.19 -3.06
N VAL A 216 -17.97 9.97 -4.09
CA VAL A 216 -16.53 10.14 -4.03
C VAL A 216 -16.00 11.03 -5.15
N THR A 217 -14.83 11.60 -4.95
CA THR A 217 -14.00 12.15 -6.01
C THR A 217 -12.80 11.26 -6.22
N VAL A 218 -12.56 10.84 -7.46
CA VAL A 218 -11.48 9.92 -7.80
C VAL A 218 -10.48 10.60 -8.72
N SER A 219 -9.20 10.50 -8.39
CA SER A 219 -8.07 10.89 -9.24
C SER A 219 -7.15 9.69 -9.42
N VAL A 220 -6.92 9.28 -10.66
CA VAL A 220 -6.00 8.16 -10.99
C VAL A 220 -4.94 8.69 -11.94
N VAL A 221 -3.70 8.68 -11.47
CA VAL A 221 -2.56 9.25 -12.23
C VAL A 221 -1.38 8.29 -12.29
N PRO A 222 -0.59 8.34 -13.36
CA PRO A 222 0.69 7.63 -13.39
C PRO A 222 1.65 8.24 -12.37
N ALA A 223 2.37 7.38 -11.65
CA ALA A 223 3.44 7.77 -10.77
C ALA A 223 4.79 7.25 -11.30
N ARG A 224 5.90 7.75 -10.71
CA ARG A 224 7.25 7.36 -11.16
C ARG A 224 7.48 5.86 -11.04
N SER A 225 8.39 5.35 -11.87
CA SER A 225 8.87 3.96 -11.82
C SER A 225 7.74 2.95 -11.97
N PHE A 226 6.88 3.17 -12.96
CA PHE A 226 5.78 2.26 -13.31
C PHE A 226 4.78 2.03 -12.17
N ARG A 227 4.54 3.04 -11.34
CA ARG A 227 3.47 3.03 -10.35
C ARG A 227 2.23 3.75 -10.87
N ILE A 228 1.12 3.47 -10.21
CA ILE A 228 -0.15 4.16 -10.34
C ILE A 228 -0.54 4.67 -8.96
N ALA A 229 -0.99 5.91 -8.89
CA ALA A 229 -1.55 6.49 -7.69
C ALA A 229 -3.01 6.80 -7.92
N ALA A 230 -3.91 6.21 -7.13
CA ALA A 230 -5.31 6.58 -7.11
C ALA A 230 -5.64 7.18 -5.75
N ILE A 231 -6.25 8.36 -5.76
CA ILE A 231 -6.75 9.03 -4.56
C ILE A 231 -8.27 9.07 -4.66
N ILE A 232 -8.91 8.48 -3.68
CA ILE A 232 -10.36 8.48 -3.49
C ILE A 232 -10.63 9.43 -2.32
N ARG A 233 -11.41 10.49 -2.53
CA ARG A 233 -11.84 11.43 -1.49
C ARG A 233 -13.32 11.25 -1.24
N PHE A 234 -13.67 11.02 0.00
CA PHE A 234 -15.06 10.91 0.43
C PHE A 234 -15.69 12.30 0.52
N LYS A 235 -16.92 12.45 0.02
CA LYS A 235 -17.68 13.70 0.16
C LYS A 235 -18.21 13.80 1.58
N PRO A 236 -18.08 14.97 2.24
CA PRO A 236 -18.71 15.19 3.55
C PRO A 236 -20.23 15.06 3.45
N GLY A 237 -20.88 14.43 4.41
CA GLY A 237 -22.33 14.59 4.62
C GLY A 237 -23.26 13.47 4.21
N GLU A 238 -22.78 12.24 3.91
CA GLU A 238 -23.68 11.10 3.64
C GLU A 238 -23.46 9.90 4.58
N ASN A 239 -22.84 10.11 5.73
CA ASN A 239 -22.75 9.11 6.79
C ASN A 239 -23.86 9.39 7.82
N SER A 240 -25.09 8.99 7.50
CA SER A 240 -26.21 8.89 8.43
C SER A 240 -26.69 7.46 8.43
#